data_1a93b2bf2d875b4926c5d97dc51ea1f2
#
_entry.id   1a93b2bf2d875b4926c5d97dc51ea1f2
#
_cell.length_a   1.000
_cell.length_b   1.000
_cell.length_c   1.000
_cell.angle_alpha   90.00
_cell.angle_beta   90.00
_cell.angle_gamma   90.00
#
_symmetry.space_group_name_H-M   'P 1'
#
loop_
_entity.id
_entity.type
_entity.pdbx_description
1 polymer ?
#
loop_
_entity_poly.entity_id
_entity_poly.type
_entity_poly.pdbx_seq_one_letter_code
_entity_poly.pdbx_strand_id
1 'polypeptide(L)'
;MKLLVTGGKGTIGKKVVAHFSKTHEIIIAGRTSGDVTVDIADSGSIEAMFESVGKIDAILCIAGEAKWAPFNSLTEDDYYIGLRSKLMGQVNLVRIGQDYLNTGGSFTLTTGILADYPVVMTTSAAMVNGGIHSFVKAAALELKNELRINVVSSGLVEDAVEKYEAYFPGHNPIPMKKVINGYVKSVEGKGTGEIIRMYDNC
;
A
#
# COMPACT_ATOMS: atom_id res chain seq x y z
N MET A 1 9.76 13.98 10.50
CA MET A 1 9.76 12.51 10.52
C MET A 1 10.61 11.99 9.36
N LYS A 2 11.19 10.81 9.53
CA LYS A 2 11.88 10.06 8.46
C LYS A 2 10.94 8.98 7.95
N LEU A 3 10.52 9.08 6.69
CA LEU A 3 9.52 8.19 6.07
C LEU A 3 10.16 7.29 5.01
N LEU A 4 9.89 6.00 5.07
CA LEU A 4 10.26 5.03 4.03
C LEU A 4 9.05 4.78 3.12
N VAL A 5 9.21 5.00 1.82
CA VAL A 5 8.12 4.85 0.84
C VAL A 5 8.49 3.81 -0.20
N THR A 6 7.84 2.64 -0.16
CA THR A 6 7.97 1.66 -1.25
C THR A 6 6.98 1.98 -2.37
N GLY A 7 7.43 1.89 -3.62
CA GLY A 7 6.60 2.27 -4.78
C GLY A 7 6.47 3.77 -5.00
N GLY A 8 7.35 4.59 -4.40
CA GLY A 8 7.33 6.05 -4.48
C GLY A 8 7.43 6.64 -5.89
N LYS A 9 7.78 5.85 -6.91
CA LYS A 9 7.86 6.28 -8.32
C LYS A 9 6.63 5.93 -9.16
N GLY A 10 5.65 5.21 -8.58
CA GLY A 10 4.37 4.90 -9.23
C GLY A 10 3.42 6.10 -9.31
N THR A 11 2.23 5.91 -9.92
CA THR A 11 1.22 6.98 -10.13
C THR A 11 0.84 7.67 -8.82
N ILE A 12 0.40 6.91 -7.83
CA ILE A 12 0.06 7.46 -6.49
C ILE A 12 1.35 7.85 -5.75
N GLY A 13 2.37 6.99 -5.78
CA GLY A 13 3.61 7.17 -5.02
C GLY A 13 4.30 8.50 -5.28
N LYS A 14 4.45 8.93 -6.54
CA LYS A 14 5.03 10.23 -6.90
C LYS A 14 4.34 11.40 -6.22
N LYS A 15 3.03 11.36 -6.15
CA LYS A 15 2.22 12.44 -5.58
C LYS A 15 2.29 12.44 -4.04
N VAL A 16 2.31 11.25 -3.43
CA VAL A 16 2.50 11.08 -1.98
C VAL A 16 3.91 11.56 -1.57
N VAL A 17 4.95 11.14 -2.28
CA VAL A 17 6.34 11.61 -2.06
C VAL A 17 6.41 13.13 -2.20
N ALA A 18 5.88 13.72 -3.27
CA ALA A 18 5.88 15.17 -3.49
C ALA A 18 5.12 15.95 -2.40
N HIS A 19 4.12 15.33 -1.77
CA HIS A 19 3.41 15.95 -0.65
C HIS A 19 4.27 15.95 0.62
N PHE A 20 4.74 14.78 1.05
CA PHE A 20 5.44 14.62 2.32
C PHE A 20 6.86 15.18 2.32
N SER A 21 7.55 15.22 1.18
CA SER A 21 8.90 15.80 1.07
C SER A 21 8.99 17.30 1.40
N LYS A 22 7.85 17.98 1.52
CA LYS A 22 7.80 19.39 1.94
C LYS A 22 8.12 19.60 3.43
N THR A 23 7.87 18.56 4.24
CA THR A 23 7.96 18.66 5.72
C THR A 23 8.70 17.48 6.35
N HIS A 24 9.00 16.43 5.59
CA HIS A 24 9.59 15.19 6.09
C HIS A 24 10.78 14.76 5.24
N GLU A 25 11.71 14.03 5.84
CA GLU A 25 12.75 13.29 5.14
C GLU A 25 12.14 12.05 4.49
N ILE A 26 12.38 11.85 3.20
CA ILE A 26 11.81 10.73 2.44
C ILE A 26 12.93 9.83 1.94
N ILE A 27 12.80 8.53 2.19
CA ILE A 27 13.59 7.49 1.55
C ILE A 27 12.67 6.72 0.62
N ILE A 28 13.00 6.71 -0.67
CA ILE A 28 12.25 5.97 -1.69
C ILE A 28 12.89 4.59 -1.86
N ALA A 29 12.12 3.54 -1.62
CA ALA A 29 12.53 2.18 -1.88
C ALA A 29 11.80 1.61 -3.10
N GLY A 30 12.53 0.94 -3.98
CA GLY A 30 11.96 0.35 -5.19
C GLY A 30 12.83 -0.75 -5.77
N ARG A 31 12.23 -1.57 -6.63
CA ARG A 31 12.89 -2.77 -7.21
C ARG A 31 14.06 -2.43 -8.12
N THR A 32 13.94 -1.38 -8.89
CA THR A 32 14.96 -0.97 -9.89
C THR A 32 15.38 0.49 -9.77
N SER A 33 14.74 1.26 -8.90
CA SER A 33 14.98 2.69 -8.80
C SER A 33 14.47 3.24 -7.47
N GLY A 34 15.24 4.13 -6.86
CA GLY A 34 14.97 4.73 -5.53
C GLY A 34 16.30 5.05 -4.87
N ASP A 35 16.23 5.42 -3.61
CA ASP A 35 17.41 5.65 -2.76
C ASP A 35 17.96 4.33 -2.25
N VAL A 36 17.06 3.34 -2.07
CA VAL A 36 17.40 1.95 -1.68
C VAL A 36 16.64 0.95 -2.55
N THR A 37 17.24 -0.24 -2.73
CA THR A 37 16.63 -1.32 -3.51
C THR A 37 15.84 -2.24 -2.59
N VAL A 38 14.63 -2.64 -3.03
CA VAL A 38 13.82 -3.66 -2.37
C VAL A 38 12.92 -4.38 -3.37
N ASP A 39 12.90 -5.71 -3.32
CA ASP A 39 11.81 -6.51 -3.85
C ASP A 39 10.93 -6.95 -2.68
N ILE A 40 9.72 -6.40 -2.60
CA ILE A 40 8.80 -6.72 -1.50
C ILE A 40 8.25 -8.15 -1.57
N ALA A 41 8.41 -8.85 -2.68
CA ALA A 41 8.07 -10.27 -2.79
C ALA A 41 9.12 -11.20 -2.13
N ASP A 42 10.27 -10.65 -1.74
CA ASP A 42 11.37 -11.34 -1.09
C ASP A 42 11.60 -10.76 0.32
N SER A 43 11.40 -11.59 1.35
CA SER A 43 11.59 -11.17 2.74
C SER A 43 13.04 -10.84 3.07
N GLY A 44 14.02 -11.54 2.48
CA GLY A 44 15.44 -11.24 2.66
C GLY A 44 15.81 -9.87 2.07
N SER A 45 15.22 -9.51 0.93
CA SER A 45 15.39 -8.16 0.36
C SER A 45 14.78 -7.07 1.26
N ILE A 46 13.66 -7.35 1.94
CA ILE A 46 13.06 -6.44 2.91
C ILE A 46 13.96 -6.26 4.14
N GLU A 47 14.53 -7.35 4.67
CA GLU A 47 15.47 -7.33 5.80
C GLU A 47 16.70 -6.48 5.47
N ALA A 48 17.36 -6.75 4.34
CA ALA A 48 18.53 -6.00 3.88
C ALA A 48 18.22 -4.50 3.68
N MET A 49 17.05 -4.16 3.16
CA MET A 49 16.61 -2.77 3.04
C MET A 49 16.53 -2.10 4.41
N PHE A 50 15.88 -2.72 5.40
CA PHE A 50 15.76 -2.14 6.74
C PHE A 50 17.11 -2.02 7.44
N GLU A 51 17.99 -2.98 7.31
CA GLU A 51 19.35 -2.91 7.84
C GLU A 51 20.12 -1.70 7.28
N SER A 52 19.96 -1.41 5.98
CA SER A 52 20.62 -0.26 5.35
C SER A 52 20.02 1.08 5.73
N VAL A 53 18.71 1.15 5.96
CA VAL A 53 17.98 2.39 6.27
C VAL A 53 18.03 2.75 7.74
N GLY A 54 18.04 1.75 8.63
CA GLY A 54 18.00 1.91 10.08
C GLY A 54 16.65 2.39 10.58
N LYS A 55 16.64 3.10 11.71
CA LYS A 55 15.39 3.57 12.36
C LYS A 55 14.68 4.65 11.56
N ILE A 56 13.36 4.54 11.52
CA ILE A 56 12.43 5.43 10.79
C ILE A 56 11.16 5.68 11.60
N ASP A 57 10.37 6.68 11.20
CA ASP A 57 9.14 7.06 11.91
C ASP A 57 7.87 6.52 11.24
N ALA A 58 7.88 6.35 9.92
CA ALA A 58 6.75 5.74 9.23
C ALA A 58 7.17 4.98 7.96
N ILE A 59 6.38 3.96 7.62
CA ILE A 59 6.51 3.15 6.41
C ILE A 59 5.23 3.29 5.60
N LEU A 60 5.36 3.73 4.34
CA LEU A 60 4.26 3.80 3.38
C LEU A 60 4.52 2.77 2.28
N CYS A 61 3.67 1.75 2.19
CA CYS A 61 3.74 0.77 1.12
C CYS A 61 2.73 1.09 0.02
N ILE A 62 3.23 1.60 -1.12
CA ILE A 62 2.42 1.95 -2.30
C ILE A 62 2.78 1.00 -3.47
N ALA A 63 3.48 -0.07 -3.16
CA ALA A 63 3.90 -1.11 -4.09
C ALA A 63 3.05 -2.38 -3.97
N GLY A 64 3.23 -3.26 -4.94
CA GLY A 64 2.58 -4.56 -5.01
C GLY A 64 1.70 -4.70 -6.25
N GLU A 65 1.78 -5.85 -6.88
CA GLU A 65 1.06 -6.20 -8.10
C GLU A 65 0.14 -7.39 -7.90
N ALA A 66 -0.89 -7.50 -8.73
CA ALA A 66 -1.76 -8.67 -8.83
C ALA A 66 -2.17 -8.84 -10.30
N LYS A 67 -2.42 -10.07 -10.72
CA LYS A 67 -2.82 -10.38 -12.09
C LYS A 67 -4.26 -9.96 -12.35
N TRP A 68 -4.49 -9.33 -13.49
CA TRP A 68 -5.83 -9.02 -14.02
C TRP A 68 -6.05 -9.87 -15.27
N ALA A 69 -7.06 -10.73 -15.22
CA ALA A 69 -7.47 -11.56 -16.37
C ALA A 69 -8.88 -12.12 -16.13
N PRO A 70 -9.58 -12.61 -17.16
CA PRO A 70 -10.85 -13.33 -17.00
C PRO A 70 -10.70 -14.50 -16.04
N PHE A 71 -11.68 -14.71 -15.17
CA PHE A 71 -11.63 -15.72 -14.10
C PHE A 71 -11.28 -17.13 -14.62
N ASN A 72 -11.84 -17.50 -15.74
CA ASN A 72 -11.63 -18.82 -16.35
C ASN A 72 -10.25 -19.00 -17.04
N SER A 73 -9.46 -17.93 -17.15
CA SER A 73 -8.09 -17.97 -17.71
C SER A 73 -7.00 -17.84 -16.67
N LEU A 74 -7.35 -17.53 -15.41
CA LEU A 74 -6.40 -17.43 -14.31
C LEU A 74 -5.97 -18.82 -13.86
N THR A 75 -4.66 -19.05 -13.78
CA THR A 75 -4.04 -20.22 -13.18
C THR A 75 -3.76 -19.98 -11.69
N GLU A 76 -3.44 -21.03 -10.94
CA GLU A 76 -2.98 -20.91 -9.56
C GLU A 76 -1.74 -20.01 -9.44
N ASP A 77 -0.79 -20.12 -10.36
CA ASP A 77 0.41 -19.29 -10.39
C ASP A 77 0.10 -17.80 -10.58
N ASP A 78 -0.94 -17.47 -11.36
CA ASP A 78 -1.39 -16.09 -11.52
C ASP A 78 -1.91 -15.50 -10.19
N TYR A 79 -2.56 -16.30 -9.34
CA TYR A 79 -2.94 -15.87 -7.99
C TYR A 79 -1.73 -15.69 -7.08
N TYR A 80 -0.71 -16.57 -7.18
CA TYR A 80 0.52 -16.43 -6.40
C TYR A 80 1.29 -15.14 -6.69
N ILE A 81 1.17 -14.54 -7.88
CA ILE A 81 1.76 -13.21 -8.16
C ILE A 81 1.27 -12.19 -7.11
N GLY A 82 -0.04 -12.08 -6.95
CA GLY A 82 -0.63 -11.16 -5.98
C GLY A 82 -0.38 -11.55 -4.52
N LEU A 83 -0.45 -12.84 -4.22
CA LEU A 83 -0.20 -13.37 -2.88
C LEU A 83 1.23 -13.08 -2.41
N ARG A 84 2.22 -13.29 -3.25
CA ARG A 84 3.64 -13.06 -2.89
C ARG A 84 3.97 -11.56 -2.88
N SER A 85 3.65 -10.84 -3.95
CA SER A 85 4.01 -9.45 -4.11
C SER A 85 3.13 -8.53 -3.24
N LYS A 86 1.82 -8.50 -3.49
CA LYS A 86 0.95 -7.51 -2.84
C LYS A 86 0.57 -7.88 -1.41
N LEU A 87 0.11 -9.11 -1.17
CA LEU A 87 -0.33 -9.51 0.16
C LEU A 87 0.86 -9.75 1.09
N MET A 88 1.67 -10.77 0.82
CA MET A 88 2.80 -11.12 1.69
C MET A 88 3.89 -10.05 1.70
N GLY A 89 4.09 -9.33 0.58
CA GLY A 89 5.00 -8.19 0.55
C GLY A 89 4.64 -7.12 1.58
N GLN A 90 3.37 -6.72 1.65
CA GLN A 90 2.92 -5.75 2.66
C GLN A 90 2.91 -6.34 4.08
N VAL A 91 2.53 -7.61 4.24
CA VAL A 91 2.60 -8.31 5.54
C VAL A 91 4.04 -8.36 6.05
N ASN A 92 5.00 -8.74 5.21
CA ASN A 92 6.41 -8.82 5.59
C ASN A 92 7.04 -7.46 5.89
N LEU A 93 6.64 -6.40 5.18
CA LEU A 93 7.05 -5.03 5.53
C LEU A 93 6.62 -4.65 6.95
N VAL A 94 5.44 -5.07 7.39
CA VAL A 94 4.99 -4.84 8.77
C VAL A 94 5.71 -5.75 9.75
N ARG A 95 5.76 -7.06 9.47
CA ARG A 95 6.35 -8.08 10.35
C ARG A 95 7.83 -7.81 10.65
N ILE A 96 8.59 -7.43 9.64
CA ILE A 96 10.03 -7.14 9.76
C ILE A 96 10.22 -5.68 10.23
N GLY A 97 9.47 -4.75 9.63
CA GLY A 97 9.64 -3.31 9.85
C GLY A 97 9.27 -2.83 11.26
N GLN A 98 8.46 -3.59 12.04
CA GLN A 98 8.11 -3.20 13.40
C GLN A 98 9.33 -3.00 14.31
N ASP A 99 10.42 -3.72 14.06
CA ASP A 99 11.65 -3.61 14.83
C ASP A 99 12.50 -2.40 14.43
N TYR A 100 12.18 -1.76 13.30
CA TYR A 100 12.87 -0.58 12.77
C TYR A 100 12.09 0.72 12.95
N LEU A 101 10.84 0.67 13.38
CA LEU A 101 10.08 1.88 13.70
C LEU A 101 10.44 2.43 15.07
N ASN A 102 10.49 3.75 15.17
CA ASN A 102 10.53 4.46 16.44
C ASN A 102 9.18 4.29 17.17
N THR A 103 9.18 4.39 18.50
CA THR A 103 7.96 4.38 19.32
C THR A 103 6.94 5.40 18.80
N GLY A 104 5.68 5.00 18.67
CA GLY A 104 4.62 5.83 18.11
C GLY A 104 4.63 5.92 16.58
N GLY A 105 5.53 5.21 15.91
CA GLY A 105 5.62 5.14 14.45
C GLY A 105 4.41 4.49 13.78
N SER A 106 4.37 4.51 12.46
CA SER A 106 3.19 4.01 11.74
C SER A 106 3.51 3.25 10.45
N PHE A 107 2.62 2.30 10.15
CA PHE A 107 2.51 1.64 8.84
C PHE A 107 1.30 2.17 8.09
N THR A 108 1.49 2.54 6.82
CA THR A 108 0.40 2.85 5.89
C THR A 108 0.50 1.91 4.70
N LEU A 109 -0.40 0.94 4.65
CA LEU A 109 -0.50 0.01 3.53
C LEU A 109 -1.41 0.57 2.43
N THR A 110 -1.40 -0.03 1.25
CA THR A 110 -2.20 0.44 0.11
C THR A 110 -2.96 -0.71 -0.53
N THR A 111 -4.26 -0.50 -0.66
CA THR A 111 -5.17 -1.34 -1.43
C THR A 111 -5.96 -0.49 -2.43
N GLY A 112 -7.03 -1.04 -2.94
CA GLY A 112 -7.96 -0.33 -3.81
C GLY A 112 -9.39 -0.77 -3.58
N ILE A 113 -10.30 -0.05 -4.18
CA ILE A 113 -11.75 -0.24 -4.15
C ILE A 113 -12.18 -1.67 -4.46
N LEU A 114 -11.35 -2.45 -5.16
CA LEU A 114 -11.62 -3.83 -5.55
C LEU A 114 -11.85 -4.80 -4.37
N ALA A 115 -11.46 -4.44 -3.16
CA ALA A 115 -11.76 -5.20 -1.95
C ALA A 115 -13.25 -5.14 -1.58
N ASP A 116 -13.89 -4.02 -1.87
CA ASP A 116 -15.30 -3.76 -1.52
C ASP A 116 -16.20 -3.80 -2.77
N TYR A 117 -15.74 -3.28 -3.90
CA TYR A 117 -16.47 -3.19 -5.17
C TYR A 117 -15.59 -3.75 -6.31
N PRO A 118 -15.48 -5.09 -6.45
CA PRO A 118 -14.69 -5.69 -7.51
C PRO A 118 -15.34 -5.46 -8.87
N VAL A 119 -14.49 -5.35 -9.89
CA VAL A 119 -14.93 -5.30 -11.29
C VAL A 119 -14.50 -6.56 -12.04
N VAL A 120 -14.98 -6.76 -13.26
CA VAL A 120 -14.58 -7.92 -14.07
C VAL A 120 -13.05 -8.02 -14.20
N MET A 121 -12.53 -9.24 -14.32
CA MET A 121 -11.09 -9.56 -14.46
C MET A 121 -10.23 -9.30 -13.21
N THR A 122 -10.81 -9.02 -12.03
CA THR A 122 -10.05 -8.59 -10.86
C THR A 122 -10.09 -9.55 -9.66
N THR A 123 -10.48 -10.81 -9.84
CA THR A 123 -10.61 -11.77 -8.74
C THR A 123 -9.33 -11.92 -7.91
N SER A 124 -8.16 -12.01 -8.54
CA SER A 124 -6.87 -12.06 -7.85
C SER A 124 -6.58 -10.76 -7.07
N ALA A 125 -6.81 -9.60 -7.68
CA ALA A 125 -6.59 -8.30 -7.04
C ALA A 125 -7.57 -8.04 -5.89
N ALA A 126 -8.85 -8.41 -6.04
CA ALA A 126 -9.87 -8.29 -5.01
C ALA A 126 -9.53 -9.15 -3.78
N MET A 127 -9.12 -10.40 -4.01
CA MET A 127 -8.73 -11.34 -2.96
C MET A 127 -7.58 -10.79 -2.11
N VAL A 128 -6.50 -10.32 -2.71
CA VAL A 128 -5.34 -9.82 -1.95
C VAL A 128 -5.63 -8.49 -1.25
N ASN A 129 -6.42 -7.60 -1.86
CA ASN A 129 -6.85 -6.36 -1.22
C ASN A 129 -7.72 -6.65 0.02
N GLY A 130 -8.67 -7.59 -0.07
CA GLY A 130 -9.48 -8.03 1.06
C GLY A 130 -8.64 -8.67 2.17
N GLY A 131 -7.65 -9.49 1.81
CA GLY A 131 -6.69 -10.08 2.76
C GLY A 131 -5.92 -9.00 3.54
N ILE A 132 -5.46 -7.94 2.88
CA ILE A 132 -4.78 -6.82 3.55
C ILE A 132 -5.74 -6.07 4.50
N HIS A 133 -7.01 -5.87 4.12
CA HIS A 133 -7.99 -5.23 5.00
C HIS A 133 -8.17 -6.01 6.31
N SER A 134 -8.27 -7.34 6.22
CA SER A 134 -8.38 -8.20 7.40
C SER A 134 -7.09 -8.22 8.23
N PHE A 135 -5.93 -8.30 7.57
CA PHE A 135 -4.63 -8.25 8.21
C PHE A 135 -4.42 -6.99 9.03
N VAL A 136 -4.72 -5.80 8.47
CA VAL A 136 -4.55 -4.51 9.15
C VAL A 136 -5.36 -4.43 10.44
N LYS A 137 -6.61 -4.92 10.43
CA LYS A 137 -7.46 -4.95 11.62
C LYS A 137 -6.89 -5.85 12.73
N ALA A 138 -6.38 -7.02 12.35
CA ALA A 138 -5.80 -7.97 13.29
C ALA A 138 -4.45 -7.48 13.83
N ALA A 139 -3.56 -7.02 12.95
CA ALA A 139 -2.24 -6.54 13.32
C ALA A 139 -2.30 -5.33 14.27
N ALA A 140 -3.30 -4.44 14.10
CA ALA A 140 -3.49 -3.30 14.98
C ALA A 140 -3.74 -3.67 16.44
N LEU A 141 -4.22 -4.88 16.72
CA LEU A 141 -4.45 -5.39 18.08
C LEU A 141 -3.17 -5.93 18.73
N GLU A 142 -2.14 -6.26 17.92
CA GLU A 142 -0.95 -6.96 18.37
C GLU A 142 0.33 -6.12 18.32
N LEU A 143 0.34 -5.04 17.52
CA LEU A 143 1.49 -4.14 17.41
C LEU A 143 1.79 -3.48 18.78
N LYS A 144 3.08 -3.50 19.16
CA LYS A 144 3.57 -2.93 20.42
C LYS A 144 4.15 -1.53 20.21
N ASN A 145 4.68 -0.93 21.28
CA ASN A 145 5.40 0.34 21.25
C ASN A 145 4.59 1.51 20.63
N GLU A 146 3.27 1.50 20.85
CA GLU A 146 2.34 2.50 20.32
C GLU A 146 2.35 2.58 18.77
N LEU A 147 2.84 1.53 18.10
CA LEU A 147 2.86 1.46 16.65
C LEU A 147 1.43 1.40 16.11
N ARG A 148 1.20 2.13 15.04
CA ARG A 148 -0.10 2.19 14.36
C ARG A 148 0.00 1.56 12.97
N ILE A 149 -1.09 0.97 12.51
CA ILE A 149 -1.19 0.43 11.16
C ILE A 149 -2.55 0.77 10.56
N ASN A 150 -2.54 1.32 9.36
CA ASN A 150 -3.74 1.60 8.59
C ASN A 150 -3.54 1.20 7.13
N VAL A 151 -4.62 1.12 6.37
CA VAL A 151 -4.58 0.92 4.93
C VAL A 151 -5.38 2.00 4.21
N VAL A 152 -4.78 2.63 3.21
CA VAL A 152 -5.47 3.53 2.28
C VAL A 152 -6.01 2.68 1.13
N SER A 153 -7.33 2.65 1.00
CA SER A 153 -8.04 1.98 -0.08
C SER A 153 -8.53 3.03 -1.08
N SER A 154 -7.86 3.08 -2.25
CA SER A 154 -8.13 4.09 -3.28
C SER A 154 -9.16 3.61 -4.30
N GLY A 155 -10.06 4.49 -4.72
CA GLY A 155 -10.85 4.32 -5.94
C GLY A 155 -10.02 4.50 -7.20
N LEU A 156 -10.71 4.56 -8.35
CA LEU A 156 -10.09 4.95 -9.61
C LEU A 156 -9.61 6.40 -9.50
N VAL A 157 -8.30 6.62 -9.55
CA VAL A 157 -7.74 7.98 -9.47
C VAL A 157 -7.76 8.66 -10.84
N GLU A 158 -7.96 9.98 -10.87
CA GLU A 158 -7.98 10.77 -12.12
C GLU A 158 -6.75 10.53 -12.99
N ASP A 159 -5.57 10.41 -12.39
CA ASP A 159 -4.30 10.13 -13.07
C ASP A 159 -4.23 8.73 -13.73
N ALA A 160 -5.22 7.85 -13.52
CA ALA A 160 -5.26 6.48 -14.06
C ALA A 160 -6.51 6.19 -14.91
N VAL A 161 -7.36 7.18 -15.13
CA VAL A 161 -8.63 7.06 -15.89
C VAL A 161 -8.37 6.50 -17.28
N GLU A 162 -7.48 7.10 -18.06
CA GLU A 162 -7.15 6.68 -19.43
C GLU A 162 -6.87 5.17 -19.55
N LYS A 163 -6.25 4.59 -18.52
CA LYS A 163 -5.87 3.18 -18.48
C LYS A 163 -6.97 2.24 -18.00
N TYR A 164 -7.81 2.69 -17.07
CA TYR A 164 -8.67 1.78 -16.31
C TYR A 164 -10.16 2.09 -16.37
N GLU A 165 -10.61 3.26 -16.87
CA GLU A 165 -12.02 3.67 -16.86
C GLU A 165 -12.95 2.61 -17.46
N ALA A 166 -12.55 1.98 -18.56
CA ALA A 166 -13.35 0.95 -19.22
C ALA A 166 -13.69 -0.27 -18.33
N TYR A 167 -12.93 -0.50 -17.26
CA TYR A 167 -13.19 -1.57 -16.29
C TYR A 167 -14.10 -1.14 -15.15
N PHE A 168 -14.36 0.17 -14.98
CA PHE A 168 -15.08 0.76 -13.87
C PHE A 168 -16.37 1.47 -14.31
N PRO A 169 -17.33 0.78 -14.96
CA PRO A 169 -18.58 1.41 -15.40
C PRO A 169 -19.35 1.96 -14.19
N GLY A 170 -19.76 3.22 -14.27
CA GLY A 170 -20.53 3.87 -13.20
C GLY A 170 -19.72 4.36 -12.00
N HIS A 171 -18.39 4.16 -11.98
CA HIS A 171 -17.51 4.70 -10.94
C HIS A 171 -17.02 6.11 -11.31
N ASN A 172 -17.10 7.02 -10.36
CA ASN A 172 -16.53 8.35 -10.53
C ASN A 172 -15.03 8.32 -10.19
N PRO A 173 -14.16 8.83 -11.08
CA PRO A 173 -12.76 9.05 -10.74
C PRO A 173 -12.62 9.99 -9.55
N ILE A 174 -11.65 9.73 -8.70
CA ILE A 174 -11.39 10.54 -7.51
C ILE A 174 -10.16 11.42 -7.69
N PRO A 175 -10.20 12.68 -7.21
CA PRO A 175 -9.05 13.56 -7.24
C PRO A 175 -7.86 12.97 -6.45
N MET A 176 -6.66 13.04 -7.01
CA MET A 176 -5.46 12.56 -6.33
C MET A 176 -5.27 13.21 -4.95
N LYS A 177 -5.68 14.47 -4.78
CA LYS A 177 -5.66 15.16 -3.48
C LYS A 177 -6.45 14.41 -2.41
N LYS A 178 -7.61 13.81 -2.77
CA LYS A 178 -8.43 13.01 -1.84
C LYS A 178 -7.66 11.77 -1.37
N VAL A 179 -6.94 11.11 -2.28
CA VAL A 179 -6.10 9.94 -1.94
C VAL A 179 -4.95 10.34 -1.01
N ILE A 180 -4.25 11.45 -1.32
CA ILE A 180 -3.16 11.97 -0.47
C ILE A 180 -3.66 12.25 0.95
N ASN A 181 -4.85 12.83 1.12
CA ASN A 181 -5.45 13.07 2.44
C ASN A 181 -5.62 11.77 3.24
N GLY A 182 -5.87 10.63 2.59
CA GLY A 182 -5.88 9.31 3.23
C GLY A 182 -4.53 8.93 3.83
N TYR A 183 -3.45 9.17 3.09
CA TYR A 183 -2.09 8.95 3.61
C TYR A 183 -1.75 9.92 4.75
N VAL A 184 -2.10 11.19 4.63
CA VAL A 184 -1.93 12.19 5.70
C VAL A 184 -2.67 11.74 6.97
N LYS A 185 -3.94 11.33 6.85
CA LYS A 185 -4.72 10.79 7.97
C LYS A 185 -4.04 9.60 8.63
N SER A 186 -3.46 8.69 7.85
CA SER A 186 -2.78 7.50 8.37
C SER A 186 -1.47 7.84 9.08
N VAL A 187 -0.63 8.69 8.47
CA VAL A 187 0.71 9.03 8.96
C VAL A 187 0.64 9.98 10.16
N GLU A 188 -0.11 11.07 10.04
CA GLU A 188 -0.14 12.17 11.01
C GLU A 188 -1.29 12.05 12.02
N GLY A 189 -2.33 11.26 11.71
CA GLY A 189 -3.46 11.01 12.61
C GLY A 189 -3.12 10.04 13.74
N LYS A 190 -4.13 9.74 14.58
CA LYS A 190 -4.00 8.86 15.76
C LYS A 190 -4.70 7.51 15.60
N GLY A 191 -5.45 7.32 14.52
CA GLY A 191 -6.16 6.06 14.25
C GLY A 191 -5.24 4.89 13.98
N THR A 192 -5.69 3.68 14.34
CA THR A 192 -5.03 2.42 14.01
C THR A 192 -6.08 1.36 13.64
N GLY A 193 -5.72 0.41 12.80
CA GLY A 193 -6.64 -0.64 12.30
C GLY A 193 -7.66 -0.14 11.28
N GLU A 194 -7.52 1.09 10.78
CA GLU A 194 -8.49 1.70 9.88
C GLU A 194 -8.30 1.26 8.41
N ILE A 195 -9.42 1.01 7.74
CA ILE A 195 -9.50 0.98 6.28
C ILE A 195 -9.96 2.35 5.83
N ILE A 196 -9.02 3.18 5.41
CA ILE A 196 -9.26 4.56 5.00
C ILE A 196 -9.72 4.56 3.54
N ARG A 197 -11.03 4.53 3.33
CA ARG A 197 -11.65 4.47 2.01
C ARG A 197 -11.66 5.84 1.36
N MET A 198 -10.96 5.97 0.23
CA MET A 198 -10.87 7.18 -0.57
C MET A 198 -11.66 7.02 -1.87
N TYR A 199 -12.94 6.69 -1.75
CA TYR A 199 -13.94 6.63 -2.82
C TYR A 199 -15.32 6.86 -2.22
N ASP A 200 -16.26 7.28 -3.05
CA ASP A 200 -17.65 7.40 -2.66
C ASP A 200 -18.32 6.03 -2.85
N ASN A 201 -19.27 5.69 -1.99
CA ASN A 201 -20.07 4.49 -2.18
C ASN A 201 -20.86 4.64 -3.50
N CYS A 202 -20.75 3.64 -4.35
CA CYS A 202 -21.52 3.57 -5.58
C CYS A 202 -22.98 3.23 -5.25
#